data_213caec79005c3e7d2d11726e8770cae
#
_entry.id   213caec79005c3e7d2d11726e8770cae
#
_cell.length_a   1.000
_cell.length_b   1.000
_cell.length_c   1.000
_cell.angle_alpha   90.00
_cell.angle_beta   90.00
_cell.angle_gamma   90.00
#
_symmetry.space_group_name_H-M   'P 1'
#
loop_
_entity.id
_entity.type
_entity.pdbx_description
1 polymer ?
#
loop_
_entity_poly.entity_id
_entity_poly.type
_entity_poly.pdbx_seq_one_letter_code
_entity_poly.pdbx_strand_id
1 'polypeptide(L)'
;MQEYFEQCNREAKELAKILGFPVLVDEFETKEFEGCLIRHSSLIKPIIVANKVGKSTGRLNFTIAHEIGHGILKGHDRISEYVCNSSDICEDEFNTKINEKENEANRFAKNLLLPKKMFLKIIENLNFDYKNILKLKNKFNTSITLTAMRWVELSKDDIAIFYTIGENYKWWKGSETFFDKYNDKEPKSIIKVNNIYNAIENPSITIEDVYDSDEWFEEKTRYKFFIQSKCIYKNKVLSLIYIKEDL
;
A
#
# COMPACT_ATOMS: atom_id res chain seq x y z
N MET A 1 7.90 -18.75 -16.02
CA MET A 1 7.75 -17.73 -14.96
C MET A 1 6.30 -17.30 -14.76
N GLN A 2 5.51 -17.07 -15.79
CA GLN A 2 4.11 -16.61 -15.68
C GLN A 2 3.17 -17.65 -15.05
N GLU A 3 3.30 -18.94 -15.37
CA GLU A 3 2.55 -20.05 -14.74
C GLU A 3 2.90 -20.27 -13.26
N TYR A 4 4.12 -19.95 -12.86
CA TYR A 4 4.57 -20.04 -11.46
C TYR A 4 3.90 -19.02 -10.57
N PHE A 5 3.52 -17.83 -11.11
CA PHE A 5 2.80 -16.79 -10.37
C PHE A 5 1.30 -17.04 -10.25
N GLU A 6 0.71 -17.84 -11.13
CA GLU A 6 -0.74 -18.12 -11.12
C GLU A 6 -1.17 -19.05 -9.97
N GLN A 7 -0.27 -19.83 -9.41
CA GLN A 7 -0.54 -20.75 -8.29
C GLN A 7 -0.21 -20.20 -6.90
N CYS A 8 0.28 -18.96 -6.77
CA CYS A 8 0.99 -18.57 -5.57
C CYS A 8 0.21 -17.63 -4.65
N ASN A 9 -0.32 -18.20 -3.60
CA ASN A 9 -0.35 -17.65 -2.24
C ASN A 9 1.09 -17.63 -1.63
N ARG A 10 2.13 -17.32 -2.43
CA ARG A 10 3.51 -17.46 -1.97
C ARG A 10 3.92 -16.24 -1.19
N GLU A 11 4.33 -16.47 0.02
CA GLU A 11 5.02 -15.47 0.82
C GLU A 11 6.31 -15.05 0.09
N ALA A 12 6.68 -13.76 0.14
CA ALA A 12 7.91 -13.26 -0.48
C ALA A 12 9.15 -14.03 0.01
N LYS A 13 9.10 -14.57 1.22
CA LYS A 13 10.13 -15.45 1.79
C LYS A 13 10.38 -16.72 0.96
N GLU A 14 9.33 -17.34 0.42
CA GLU A 14 9.50 -18.52 -0.45
C GLU A 14 10.12 -18.12 -1.78
N LEU A 15 9.72 -16.97 -2.33
CA LEU A 15 10.32 -16.46 -3.56
C LEU A 15 11.80 -16.09 -3.35
N ALA A 16 12.14 -15.44 -2.26
CA ALA A 16 13.54 -15.16 -1.90
C ALA A 16 14.37 -16.45 -1.88
N LYS A 17 13.84 -17.51 -1.29
CA LYS A 17 14.49 -18.82 -1.25
C LYS A 17 14.69 -19.40 -2.66
N ILE A 18 13.71 -19.32 -3.54
CA ILE A 18 13.81 -19.77 -4.93
C ILE A 18 14.89 -18.99 -5.70
N LEU A 19 14.95 -17.68 -5.49
CA LEU A 19 15.98 -16.79 -6.07
C LEU A 19 17.35 -16.97 -5.41
N GLY A 20 17.42 -17.76 -4.33
CA GLY A 20 18.62 -18.09 -3.61
C GLY A 20 19.07 -17.03 -2.61
N PHE A 21 18.17 -16.15 -2.15
CA PHE A 21 18.45 -15.23 -1.04
C PHE A 21 18.10 -15.90 0.29
N PRO A 22 19.07 -16.12 1.19
CA PRO A 22 18.76 -16.45 2.59
C PRO A 22 17.94 -15.33 3.22
N VAL A 23 16.91 -15.68 4.00
CA VAL A 23 16.05 -14.73 4.70
C VAL A 23 16.06 -15.00 6.19
N LEU A 24 16.50 -14.01 6.96
CA LEU A 24 16.41 -13.99 8.43
C LEU A 24 15.24 -13.06 8.82
N VAL A 25 14.25 -13.61 9.50
CA VAL A 25 13.14 -12.85 10.08
C VAL A 25 13.23 -12.97 11.59
N ASP A 26 13.45 -11.85 12.27
CA ASP A 26 13.63 -11.84 13.72
C ASP A 26 13.01 -10.60 14.36
N GLU A 27 13.04 -10.57 15.70
CA GLU A 27 12.63 -9.44 16.52
C GLU A 27 13.81 -8.53 16.81
N PHE A 28 13.75 -7.31 16.31
CA PHE A 28 14.75 -6.28 16.61
C PHE A 28 14.11 -5.20 17.49
N GLU A 29 14.86 -4.67 18.44
CA GLU A 29 14.35 -3.73 19.47
C GLU A 29 13.80 -2.44 18.89
N THR A 30 14.34 -1.96 17.76
CA THR A 30 13.88 -0.75 17.11
C THR A 30 12.70 -1.01 16.15
N LYS A 31 11.62 -0.24 16.33
CA LYS A 31 10.46 -0.27 15.43
C LYS A 31 10.71 0.45 14.10
N GLU A 32 11.72 1.30 14.03
CA GLU A 32 12.06 2.07 12.83
C GLU A 32 12.72 1.20 11.77
N PHE A 33 13.49 0.20 12.19
CA PHE A 33 14.10 -0.77 11.28
C PHE A 33 13.04 -1.70 10.70
N GLU A 34 12.89 -1.68 9.37
CA GLU A 34 12.00 -2.57 8.63
C GLU A 34 12.73 -3.82 8.14
N GLY A 35 13.81 -3.62 7.42
CA GLY A 35 14.62 -4.68 6.86
C GLY A 35 15.93 -4.18 6.25
N CYS A 36 16.76 -5.07 5.78
CA CYS A 36 17.93 -4.74 4.98
C CYS A 36 18.40 -5.91 4.12
N LEU A 37 19.12 -5.57 3.05
CA LEU A 37 19.86 -6.50 2.23
C LEU A 37 21.34 -6.36 2.54
N ILE A 38 21.93 -7.38 3.14
CA ILE A 38 23.35 -7.42 3.53
C ILE A 38 24.17 -8.05 2.40
N ARG A 39 25.13 -7.29 1.86
CA ARG A 39 26.15 -7.76 0.94
C ARG A 39 27.51 -7.67 1.60
N HIS A 40 28.24 -8.78 1.64
CA HIS A 40 29.61 -8.81 2.14
C HIS A 40 30.45 -9.74 1.27
N SER A 41 31.74 -9.44 1.10
CA SER A 41 32.65 -10.21 0.26
C SER A 41 32.83 -11.67 0.71
N SER A 42 32.61 -11.95 2.00
CA SER A 42 32.65 -13.32 2.55
C SER A 42 31.34 -14.11 2.32
N LEU A 43 30.27 -13.46 1.85
CA LEU A 43 29.00 -14.11 1.58
C LEU A 43 28.92 -14.56 0.12
N ILE A 44 28.52 -15.81 -0.10
CA ILE A 44 28.28 -16.34 -1.45
C ILE A 44 27.09 -15.62 -2.10
N LYS A 45 26.09 -15.21 -1.31
CA LYS A 45 24.89 -14.49 -1.73
C LYS A 45 24.50 -13.48 -0.68
N PRO A 46 23.85 -12.35 -1.09
CA PRO A 46 23.29 -11.40 -0.14
C PRO A 46 22.24 -12.04 0.78
N ILE A 47 22.15 -11.55 2.01
CA ILE A 47 21.19 -12.02 3.01
C ILE A 47 20.13 -10.95 3.23
N ILE A 48 18.87 -11.33 3.17
CA ILE A 48 17.75 -10.46 3.53
C ILE A 48 17.47 -10.61 5.02
N VAL A 49 17.46 -9.49 5.74
CA VAL A 49 17.05 -9.43 7.15
C VAL A 49 15.78 -8.61 7.24
N ALA A 50 14.77 -9.10 7.96
CA ALA A 50 13.49 -8.39 8.11
C ALA A 50 13.03 -8.43 9.57
N ASN A 51 12.56 -7.27 10.05
CA ASN A 51 12.05 -7.10 11.41
C ASN A 51 10.55 -7.41 11.47
N LYS A 52 10.15 -8.34 12.33
CA LYS A 52 8.72 -8.68 12.50
C LYS A 52 8.02 -7.93 13.64
N VAL A 53 8.75 -7.14 14.45
CA VAL A 53 8.19 -6.45 15.61
C VAL A 53 7.11 -5.45 15.22
N GLY A 54 5.89 -5.68 15.70
CA GLY A 54 4.75 -4.80 15.46
C GLY A 54 4.26 -4.75 14.01
N LYS A 55 4.68 -5.69 13.16
CA LYS A 55 4.34 -5.73 11.73
C LYS A 55 3.28 -6.80 11.43
N SER A 56 2.35 -6.45 10.56
CA SER A 56 1.43 -7.45 9.97
C SER A 56 2.19 -8.34 8.99
N THR A 57 1.67 -9.55 8.74
CA THR A 57 2.22 -10.46 7.74
C THR A 57 2.37 -9.80 6.36
N GLY A 58 1.36 -9.00 5.94
CA GLY A 58 1.42 -8.28 4.67
C GLY A 58 2.52 -7.23 4.63
N ARG A 59 2.80 -6.54 5.74
CA ARG A 59 3.92 -5.58 5.81
C ARG A 59 5.26 -6.28 5.72
N LEU A 60 5.43 -7.37 6.48
CA LEU A 60 6.65 -8.17 6.45
C LEU A 60 6.90 -8.74 5.04
N ASN A 61 5.84 -9.22 4.40
CA ASN A 61 5.92 -9.74 3.03
C ASN A 61 6.36 -8.66 2.03
N PHE A 62 5.86 -7.42 2.21
CA PHE A 62 6.30 -6.28 1.40
C PHE A 62 7.78 -5.95 1.64
N THR A 63 8.22 -5.90 2.89
CA THR A 63 9.63 -5.66 3.24
C THR A 63 10.55 -6.67 2.55
N ILE A 64 10.25 -7.97 2.66
CA ILE A 64 11.06 -9.01 2.00
C ILE A 64 11.06 -8.85 0.47
N ALA A 65 9.91 -8.54 -0.13
CA ALA A 65 9.80 -8.31 -1.56
C ALA A 65 10.62 -7.09 -2.02
N HIS A 66 10.63 -6.04 -1.22
CA HIS A 66 11.43 -4.83 -1.43
C HIS A 66 12.94 -5.14 -1.42
N GLU A 67 13.42 -5.90 -0.44
CA GLU A 67 14.82 -6.33 -0.35
C GLU A 67 15.20 -7.27 -1.51
N ILE A 68 14.30 -8.11 -1.98
CA ILE A 68 14.52 -8.87 -3.23
C ILE A 68 14.74 -7.91 -4.40
N GLY A 69 13.96 -6.81 -4.47
CA GLY A 69 14.12 -5.76 -5.47
C GLY A 69 15.54 -5.20 -5.46
N HIS A 70 16.07 -4.80 -4.31
CA HIS A 70 17.45 -4.38 -4.16
C HIS A 70 18.46 -5.46 -4.56
N GLY A 71 18.09 -6.72 -4.39
CA GLY A 71 18.95 -7.87 -4.73
C GLY A 71 19.13 -8.10 -6.22
N ILE A 72 18.13 -7.75 -7.05
CA ILE A 72 18.09 -8.13 -8.47
C ILE A 72 18.03 -6.97 -9.45
N LEU A 73 17.64 -5.76 -9.02
CA LEU A 73 17.57 -4.58 -9.90
C LEU A 73 18.97 -4.08 -10.23
N LYS A 74 19.15 -3.73 -11.50
CA LYS A 74 20.44 -3.20 -11.98
C LYS A 74 20.76 -1.86 -11.32
N GLY A 75 22.02 -1.67 -10.92
CA GLY A 75 22.48 -0.43 -10.30
C GLY A 75 22.26 -0.33 -8.79
N HIS A 76 21.61 -1.35 -8.19
CA HIS A 76 21.48 -1.47 -6.72
C HIS A 76 22.67 -2.21 -6.08
N ASP A 77 23.57 -2.75 -6.87
CA ASP A 77 24.72 -3.55 -6.46
C ASP A 77 25.89 -2.73 -5.89
N ARG A 78 25.89 -1.41 -6.11
CA ARG A 78 26.99 -0.52 -5.72
C ARG A 78 26.98 -0.10 -4.24
N ILE A 79 25.96 -0.44 -3.49
CA ILE A 79 25.83 -0.11 -2.07
C ILE A 79 26.01 -1.39 -1.29
N SER A 80 26.98 -1.37 -0.34
CA SER A 80 27.33 -2.55 0.49
C SER A 80 26.20 -2.98 1.41
N GLU A 81 25.41 -2.02 1.88
CA GLU A 81 24.28 -2.26 2.78
C GLU A 81 23.12 -1.33 2.40
N TYR A 82 21.94 -1.89 2.20
CA TYR A 82 20.68 -1.17 2.19
C TYR A 82 20.01 -1.39 3.52
N VAL A 83 19.86 -0.34 4.32
CA VAL A 83 19.08 -0.35 5.55
C VAL A 83 17.80 0.41 5.29
N CYS A 84 16.69 -0.29 5.26
CA CYS A 84 15.37 0.30 5.05
C CYS A 84 14.74 0.64 6.41
N ASN A 85 14.38 1.90 6.56
CA ASN A 85 13.59 2.39 7.67
C ASN A 85 12.10 2.47 7.28
N SER A 86 11.24 2.74 8.26
CA SER A 86 9.80 2.87 8.02
C SER A 86 9.44 3.97 7.02
N SER A 87 10.30 4.99 6.85
CA SER A 87 10.16 6.05 5.87
C SER A 87 10.48 5.64 4.44
N ASP A 88 11.36 4.65 4.27
CA ASP A 88 11.85 4.21 2.97
C ASP A 88 10.90 3.19 2.35
N ILE A 89 10.33 2.32 3.17
CA ILE A 89 9.26 1.42 2.76
C ILE A 89 7.94 2.19 2.78
N CYS A 90 7.80 3.10 1.87
CA CYS A 90 6.55 3.81 1.63
C CYS A 90 5.75 3.06 0.57
N GLU A 91 4.52 2.69 0.91
CA GLU A 91 3.56 2.17 -0.06
C GLU A 91 3.17 3.27 -1.08
N ASP A 92 3.56 4.52 -0.81
CA ASP A 92 3.27 5.69 -1.63
C ASP A 92 4.47 6.06 -2.52
N GLU A 93 4.33 5.83 -3.82
CA GLU A 93 5.34 6.16 -4.85
C GLU A 93 5.54 7.67 -5.06
N PHE A 94 4.68 8.51 -4.49
CA PHE A 94 4.72 9.97 -4.66
C PHE A 94 5.51 10.69 -3.56
N ASN A 95 6.14 9.95 -2.65
CA ASN A 95 7.00 10.58 -1.67
C ASN A 95 8.30 11.04 -2.34
N THR A 96 8.31 12.29 -2.79
CA THR A 96 9.44 12.94 -3.48
C THR A 96 10.74 13.00 -2.68
N LYS A 97 10.69 12.64 -1.39
CA LYS A 97 11.86 12.56 -0.51
C LYS A 97 12.57 11.22 -0.55
N ILE A 98 11.96 10.20 -1.17
CA ILE A 98 12.55 8.86 -1.27
C ILE A 98 13.51 8.82 -2.46
N ASN A 99 14.66 8.20 -2.26
CA ASN A 99 15.66 7.96 -3.30
C ASN A 99 15.03 7.15 -4.46
N GLU A 100 15.43 7.43 -5.70
CA GLU A 100 14.94 6.76 -6.91
C GLU A 100 15.04 5.22 -6.81
N LYS A 101 16.12 4.70 -6.22
CA LYS A 101 16.29 3.25 -6.01
C LYS A 101 15.29 2.65 -5.05
N GLU A 102 14.94 3.37 -3.99
CA GLU A 102 13.88 2.94 -3.06
C GLU A 102 12.52 2.89 -3.76
N ASN A 103 12.24 3.88 -4.62
CA ASN A 103 11.03 3.88 -5.45
C ASN A 103 11.01 2.71 -6.44
N GLU A 104 12.15 2.36 -7.03
CA GLU A 104 12.27 1.19 -7.90
C GLU A 104 12.02 -0.11 -7.13
N ALA A 105 12.59 -0.26 -5.93
CA ALA A 105 12.38 -1.43 -5.06
C ALA A 105 10.92 -1.51 -4.58
N ASN A 106 10.29 -0.39 -4.24
CA ASN A 106 8.87 -0.33 -3.88
C ASN A 106 7.97 -0.75 -5.06
N ARG A 107 8.24 -0.23 -6.29
CA ARG A 107 7.51 -0.65 -7.50
C ARG A 107 7.70 -2.12 -7.81
N PHE A 108 8.93 -2.62 -7.63
CA PHE A 108 9.21 -4.04 -7.78
C PHE A 108 8.40 -4.88 -6.80
N ALA A 109 8.43 -4.56 -5.50
CA ALA A 109 7.70 -5.28 -4.46
C ALA A 109 6.18 -5.29 -4.72
N LYS A 110 5.61 -4.14 -5.09
CA LYS A 110 4.19 -4.02 -5.45
C LYS A 110 3.84 -4.92 -6.64
N ASN A 111 4.61 -4.88 -7.73
CA ASN A 111 4.34 -5.68 -8.92
C ASN A 111 4.55 -7.18 -8.69
N LEU A 112 5.46 -7.54 -7.80
CA LEU A 112 5.71 -8.92 -7.38
C LEU A 112 4.53 -9.49 -6.61
N LEU A 113 4.07 -8.77 -5.58
CA LEU A 113 3.00 -9.21 -4.68
C LEU A 113 1.61 -9.10 -5.30
N LEU A 114 1.38 -8.08 -6.14
CA LEU A 114 0.10 -7.76 -6.78
C LEU A 114 0.29 -7.63 -8.30
N PRO A 115 0.56 -8.75 -9.03
CA PRO A 115 0.81 -8.72 -10.46
C PRO A 115 -0.36 -8.11 -11.24
N LYS A 116 -0.09 -7.10 -12.08
CA LYS A 116 -1.10 -6.30 -12.78
C LYS A 116 -2.17 -7.15 -13.48
N LYS A 117 -1.76 -8.11 -14.32
CA LYS A 117 -2.69 -8.93 -15.10
C LYS A 117 -3.63 -9.78 -14.23
N MET A 118 -3.08 -10.39 -13.16
CA MET A 118 -3.85 -11.22 -12.24
C MET A 118 -4.81 -10.36 -11.42
N PHE A 119 -4.32 -9.23 -10.91
CA PHE A 119 -5.12 -8.34 -10.07
C PHE A 119 -6.28 -7.74 -10.86
N LEU A 120 -6.04 -7.22 -12.08
CA LEU A 120 -7.07 -6.70 -12.97
C LEU A 120 -8.19 -7.71 -13.23
N LYS A 121 -7.83 -8.94 -13.64
CA LYS A 121 -8.80 -10.01 -13.90
C LYS A 121 -9.73 -10.29 -12.73
N ILE A 122 -9.27 -10.03 -11.50
CA ILE A 122 -10.06 -10.26 -10.30
C ILE A 122 -10.96 -9.06 -10.01
N ILE A 123 -10.42 -7.84 -10.08
CA ILE A 123 -11.18 -6.64 -9.70
C ILE A 123 -12.24 -6.23 -10.73
N GLU A 124 -12.10 -6.61 -12.00
CA GLU A 124 -13.07 -6.33 -13.07
C GLU A 124 -14.52 -6.75 -12.73
N ASN A 125 -14.69 -7.73 -11.85
CA ASN A 125 -16.00 -8.26 -11.45
C ASN A 125 -16.32 -8.01 -9.96
N LEU A 126 -15.64 -7.07 -9.32
CA LEU A 126 -15.83 -6.78 -7.92
C LEU A 126 -16.11 -5.29 -7.70
N ASN A 127 -16.97 -4.99 -6.74
CA ASN A 127 -17.15 -3.61 -6.27
C ASN A 127 -15.94 -3.17 -5.44
N PHE A 128 -15.57 -1.91 -5.58
CA PHE A 128 -14.54 -1.28 -4.76
C PHE A 128 -15.09 -1.01 -3.35
N ASP A 129 -14.94 -1.96 -2.46
CA ASP A 129 -15.40 -1.90 -1.08
C ASP A 129 -14.43 -2.60 -0.11
N TYR A 130 -14.60 -2.33 1.18
CA TYR A 130 -13.76 -2.94 2.21
C TYR A 130 -13.85 -4.46 2.25
N LYS A 131 -15.01 -5.04 1.99
CA LYS A 131 -15.21 -6.49 1.98
C LYS A 131 -14.30 -7.15 0.93
N ASN A 132 -14.27 -6.59 -0.27
CA ASN A 132 -13.45 -7.11 -1.36
C ASN A 132 -11.97 -6.79 -1.17
N ILE A 133 -11.61 -5.61 -0.64
CA ILE A 133 -10.22 -5.28 -0.28
C ILE A 133 -9.69 -6.24 0.77
N LEU A 134 -10.43 -6.56 1.82
CA LEU A 134 -10.03 -7.52 2.84
C LEU A 134 -9.87 -8.93 2.27
N LYS A 135 -10.75 -9.33 1.35
CA LYS A 135 -10.65 -10.61 0.64
C LYS A 135 -9.38 -10.70 -0.21
N LEU A 136 -9.08 -9.63 -0.96
CA LEU A 136 -7.87 -9.57 -1.80
C LEU A 136 -6.59 -9.46 -0.99
N LYS A 137 -6.58 -8.63 0.06
CA LYS A 137 -5.47 -8.55 1.01
C LYS A 137 -5.09 -9.93 1.55
N ASN A 138 -6.09 -10.72 1.95
CA ASN A 138 -5.83 -12.07 2.46
C ASN A 138 -5.35 -13.02 1.35
N LYS A 139 -5.95 -12.92 0.15
CA LYS A 139 -5.56 -13.73 -1.01
C LYS A 139 -4.11 -13.50 -1.43
N PHE A 140 -3.65 -12.25 -1.40
CA PHE A 140 -2.30 -11.88 -1.84
C PHE A 140 -1.30 -11.70 -0.69
N ASN A 141 -1.74 -11.90 0.55
CA ASN A 141 -0.92 -11.71 1.74
C ASN A 141 -0.23 -10.34 1.78
N THR A 142 -1.02 -9.27 1.60
CA THR A 142 -0.57 -7.87 1.53
C THR A 142 -1.23 -7.02 2.61
N SER A 143 -0.83 -5.75 2.76
CA SER A 143 -1.53 -4.80 3.61
C SER A 143 -2.86 -4.34 2.99
N ILE A 144 -3.80 -3.85 3.82
CA ILE A 144 -5.04 -3.22 3.33
C ILE A 144 -4.70 -2.04 2.43
N THR A 145 -3.76 -1.20 2.86
CA THR A 145 -3.34 0.01 2.16
C THR A 145 -2.77 -0.32 0.78
N LEU A 146 -1.80 -1.24 0.71
CA LEU A 146 -1.20 -1.64 -0.56
C LEU A 146 -2.23 -2.22 -1.52
N THR A 147 -3.15 -3.04 -1.01
CA THR A 147 -4.22 -3.63 -1.83
C THR A 147 -5.17 -2.56 -2.39
N ALA A 148 -5.59 -1.61 -1.54
CA ALA A 148 -6.45 -0.50 -1.95
C ALA A 148 -5.74 0.41 -2.97
N MET A 149 -4.49 0.78 -2.73
CA MET A 149 -3.67 1.56 -3.67
C MET A 149 -3.54 0.88 -5.03
N ARG A 150 -3.30 -0.44 -5.04
CA ARG A 150 -3.21 -1.19 -6.29
C ARG A 150 -4.52 -1.24 -7.03
N TRP A 151 -5.64 -1.33 -6.32
CA TRP A 151 -6.96 -1.29 -6.95
C TRP A 151 -7.20 0.05 -7.62
N VAL A 152 -7.02 1.14 -6.90
CA VAL A 152 -7.16 2.50 -7.41
C VAL A 152 -6.27 2.74 -8.63
N GLU A 153 -5.01 2.34 -8.57
CA GLU A 153 -4.04 2.47 -9.67
C GLU A 153 -4.48 1.75 -10.95
N LEU A 154 -5.20 0.66 -10.83
CA LEU A 154 -5.56 -0.19 -11.96
C LEU A 154 -7.01 -0.03 -12.41
N SER A 155 -7.85 0.65 -11.63
CA SER A 155 -9.26 0.86 -11.93
C SER A 155 -9.45 1.92 -13.01
N LYS A 156 -10.55 1.77 -13.74
CA LYS A 156 -11.08 2.77 -14.66
C LYS A 156 -12.27 3.54 -14.08
N ASP A 157 -12.72 3.15 -12.88
CA ASP A 157 -13.80 3.80 -12.18
C ASP A 157 -13.31 5.05 -11.46
N ASP A 158 -14.20 6.01 -11.19
CA ASP A 158 -13.90 7.23 -10.43
C ASP A 158 -13.77 6.93 -8.93
N ILE A 159 -12.66 6.35 -8.55
CA ILE A 159 -12.39 5.92 -7.18
C ILE A 159 -11.11 6.54 -6.61
N ALA A 160 -11.10 6.75 -5.31
CA ALA A 160 -9.94 7.23 -4.58
C ALA A 160 -9.86 6.62 -3.18
N ILE A 161 -8.70 6.79 -2.56
CA ILE A 161 -8.47 6.49 -1.15
C ILE A 161 -7.85 7.69 -0.46
N PHE A 162 -8.29 7.95 0.76
CA PHE A 162 -7.72 8.94 1.66
C PHE A 162 -7.19 8.27 2.91
N TYR A 163 -6.06 8.74 3.37
CA TYR A 163 -5.44 8.26 4.60
C TYR A 163 -5.29 9.40 5.59
N THR A 164 -5.84 9.21 6.78
CA THR A 164 -5.78 10.19 7.87
C THR A 164 -5.23 9.56 9.15
N ILE A 165 -4.70 10.41 10.03
CA ILE A 165 -4.39 10.05 11.42
C ILE A 165 -5.23 10.95 12.31
N GLY A 166 -6.26 10.39 12.94
CA GLY A 166 -7.37 11.19 13.45
C GLY A 166 -8.01 11.95 12.30
N GLU A 167 -8.25 13.24 12.51
CA GLU A 167 -8.77 14.17 11.50
C GLU A 167 -7.70 14.67 10.52
N ASN A 168 -6.41 14.48 10.85
CA ASN A 168 -5.31 15.06 10.08
C ASN A 168 -5.10 14.27 8.78
N TYR A 169 -5.30 14.93 7.66
CA TYR A 169 -4.96 14.42 6.33
C TYR A 169 -3.46 14.10 6.24
N LYS A 170 -3.14 13.02 5.55
CA LYS A 170 -1.75 12.62 5.29
C LYS A 170 -1.48 12.50 3.80
N TRP A 171 -2.28 11.74 3.09
CA TRP A 171 -2.18 11.57 1.65
C TRP A 171 -3.47 10.99 1.07
N TRP A 172 -3.64 11.15 -0.23
CA TRP A 172 -4.68 10.50 -1.01
C TRP A 172 -4.13 9.95 -2.32
N LYS A 173 -4.86 9.02 -2.93
CA LYS A 173 -4.58 8.48 -4.25
C LYS A 173 -5.89 8.24 -4.98
N GLY A 174 -6.00 8.75 -6.21
CA GLY A 174 -7.12 8.53 -7.10
C GLY A 174 -6.76 7.60 -8.26
N SER A 175 -7.77 6.97 -8.86
CA SER A 175 -7.66 6.41 -10.20
C SER A 175 -7.36 7.53 -11.21
N GLU A 176 -6.95 7.18 -12.43
CA GLU A 176 -6.67 8.16 -13.48
C GLU A 176 -7.88 9.07 -13.72
N THR A 177 -9.08 8.50 -13.83
CA THR A 177 -10.32 9.25 -14.04
C THR A 177 -10.72 10.12 -12.86
N PHE A 178 -10.47 9.67 -11.62
CA PHE A 178 -10.69 10.51 -10.44
C PHE A 178 -9.65 11.62 -10.37
N PHE A 179 -8.39 11.32 -10.66
CA PHE A 179 -7.31 12.29 -10.64
C PHE A 179 -7.54 13.41 -11.65
N ASP A 180 -8.01 13.11 -12.86
CA ASP A 180 -8.36 14.11 -13.88
C ASP A 180 -9.42 15.13 -13.41
N LYS A 181 -10.29 14.73 -12.48
CA LYS A 181 -11.33 15.59 -11.89
C LYS A 181 -10.85 16.40 -10.69
N TYR A 182 -9.80 15.95 -9.99
CA TYR A 182 -9.40 16.46 -8.67
C TYR A 182 -7.91 16.77 -8.54
N ASN A 183 -7.07 16.64 -9.58
CA ASN A 183 -5.62 16.87 -9.51
C ASN A 183 -5.24 18.31 -9.16
N ASP A 184 -6.11 19.27 -9.51
CA ASP A 184 -5.96 20.71 -9.24
C ASP A 184 -6.63 21.15 -7.93
N LYS A 185 -7.24 20.20 -7.18
CA LYS A 185 -7.95 20.47 -5.93
C LYS A 185 -7.08 20.13 -4.74
N GLU A 186 -7.00 21.03 -3.78
CA GLU A 186 -6.27 20.81 -2.54
C GLU A 186 -7.13 20.05 -1.53
N PRO A 187 -6.66 18.90 -0.99
CA PRO A 187 -7.32 18.25 0.11
C PRO A 187 -7.26 19.11 1.37
N LYS A 188 -8.33 19.10 2.16
CA LYS A 188 -8.32 19.76 3.47
C LYS A 188 -7.26 19.14 4.37
N SER A 189 -6.47 19.96 5.03
CA SER A 189 -5.46 19.53 6.00
C SER A 189 -6.08 18.83 7.22
N ILE A 190 -7.30 19.24 7.59
CA ILE A 190 -8.11 18.64 8.64
C ILE A 190 -9.48 18.26 8.06
N ILE A 191 -9.81 16.96 8.10
CA ILE A 191 -11.06 16.42 7.59
C ILE A 191 -11.98 16.07 8.75
N LYS A 192 -13.00 16.90 8.97
CA LYS A 192 -13.95 16.79 10.09
C LYS A 192 -15.26 16.14 9.65
N VAL A 193 -15.23 14.87 9.32
CA VAL A 193 -16.41 14.10 8.91
C VAL A 193 -16.73 13.00 9.91
N ASN A 194 -18.01 12.75 10.14
CA ASN A 194 -18.48 11.75 11.11
C ASN A 194 -17.92 10.35 10.81
N ASN A 195 -17.71 10.02 9.55
CA ASN A 195 -17.14 8.73 9.17
C ASN A 195 -15.78 8.45 9.80
N ILE A 196 -14.91 9.45 9.91
CA ILE A 196 -13.58 9.29 10.53
C ILE A 196 -13.72 9.07 12.03
N TYR A 197 -14.53 9.89 12.71
CA TYR A 197 -14.77 9.74 14.16
C TYR A 197 -15.38 8.38 14.50
N ASN A 198 -16.48 8.03 13.82
CA ASN A 198 -17.18 6.78 14.05
C ASN A 198 -16.30 5.56 13.73
N ALA A 199 -15.42 5.64 12.71
CA ALA A 199 -14.49 4.58 12.39
C ALA A 199 -13.42 4.39 13.49
N ILE A 200 -12.97 5.47 14.12
CA ILE A 200 -12.01 5.43 15.22
C ILE A 200 -12.65 4.84 16.49
N GLU A 201 -13.89 5.26 16.81
CA GLU A 201 -14.63 4.75 17.96
C GLU A 201 -15.03 3.28 17.77
N ASN A 202 -15.29 2.86 16.54
CA ASN A 202 -15.75 1.51 16.20
C ASN A 202 -14.81 0.82 15.18
N PRO A 203 -13.57 0.48 15.55
CA PRO A 203 -12.56 -0.02 14.59
C PRO A 203 -12.90 -1.40 13.98
N SER A 204 -13.84 -2.13 14.56
CA SER A 204 -14.26 -3.45 14.05
C SER A 204 -15.18 -3.35 12.83
N ILE A 205 -15.90 -2.23 12.65
CA ILE A 205 -16.86 -2.05 11.56
C ILE A 205 -16.34 -1.09 10.49
N THR A 206 -17.01 -1.07 9.35
CA THR A 206 -16.84 -0.09 8.28
C THR A 206 -18.00 0.90 8.36
N ILE A 207 -17.68 2.19 8.35
CA ILE A 207 -18.67 3.27 8.39
C ILE A 207 -18.90 3.77 6.97
N GLU A 208 -20.15 3.88 6.57
CA GLU A 208 -20.55 4.29 5.21
C GLU A 208 -21.43 5.54 5.29
N ASP A 209 -21.19 6.50 4.41
CA ASP A 209 -22.00 7.70 4.29
C ASP A 209 -21.76 8.41 2.96
N VAL A 210 -22.53 9.47 2.70
CA VAL A 210 -22.42 10.30 1.51
C VAL A 210 -22.10 11.73 1.91
N TYR A 211 -21.09 12.30 1.29
CA TYR A 211 -20.59 13.65 1.58
C TYR A 211 -20.52 14.51 0.32
N ASP A 212 -20.62 15.83 0.50
CA ASP A 212 -20.22 16.77 -0.52
C ASP A 212 -18.68 16.81 -0.65
N SER A 213 -18.20 17.13 -1.84
CA SER A 213 -16.75 17.13 -2.09
C SER A 213 -15.98 18.16 -1.27
N ASP A 214 -16.63 19.27 -0.89
CA ASP A 214 -16.05 20.34 -0.06
C ASP A 214 -15.87 19.95 1.42
N GLU A 215 -16.29 18.78 1.83
CA GLU A 215 -15.93 18.22 3.13
C GLU A 215 -14.53 17.57 3.14
N TRP A 216 -14.01 17.23 1.97
CA TRP A 216 -12.72 16.56 1.76
C TRP A 216 -11.68 17.41 1.05
N PHE A 217 -12.14 18.30 0.16
CA PHE A 217 -11.30 19.25 -0.58
C PHE A 217 -11.66 20.68 -0.21
N GLU A 218 -10.75 21.63 -0.44
CA GLU A 218 -11.00 23.05 -0.16
C GLU A 218 -12.08 23.63 -1.08
N GLU A 219 -12.25 23.07 -2.27
CA GLU A 219 -13.22 23.52 -3.26
C GLU A 219 -14.40 22.55 -3.40
N LYS A 220 -15.60 23.12 -3.49
CA LYS A 220 -16.81 22.36 -3.79
C LYS A 220 -16.90 22.05 -5.28
N THR A 221 -17.23 20.80 -5.59
CA THR A 221 -17.59 20.37 -6.94
C THR A 221 -19.06 19.91 -6.99
N ARG A 222 -19.57 19.63 -8.18
CA ARG A 222 -20.92 19.07 -8.35
C ARG A 222 -21.07 17.61 -7.90
N TYR A 223 -19.97 16.95 -7.59
CA TYR A 223 -19.94 15.52 -7.27
C TYR A 223 -20.14 15.26 -5.79
N LYS A 224 -20.90 14.22 -5.49
CA LYS A 224 -20.99 13.64 -4.15
C LYS A 224 -20.10 12.41 -4.03
N PHE A 225 -19.54 12.23 -2.86
CA PHE A 225 -18.70 11.09 -2.51
C PHE A 225 -19.50 10.09 -1.71
N PHE A 226 -19.61 8.88 -2.21
CA PHE A 226 -19.93 7.74 -1.35
C PHE A 226 -18.63 7.26 -0.72
N ILE A 227 -18.63 7.14 0.61
CA ILE A 227 -17.42 6.90 1.38
C ILE A 227 -17.60 5.72 2.31
N GLN A 228 -16.63 4.84 2.31
CA GLN A 228 -16.45 3.80 3.30
C GLN A 228 -15.18 4.09 4.10
N SER A 229 -15.29 4.33 5.41
CA SER A 229 -14.17 4.58 6.30
C SER A 229 -13.97 3.45 7.30
N LYS A 230 -12.72 3.09 7.56
CA LYS A 230 -12.34 2.09 8.56
C LYS A 230 -11.06 2.47 9.25
N CYS A 231 -11.06 2.36 10.58
CA CYS A 231 -9.84 2.43 11.35
C CYS A 231 -9.02 1.14 11.13
N ILE A 232 -7.84 1.27 10.53
CA ILE A 232 -6.99 0.13 10.18
C ILE A 232 -5.93 -0.17 11.25
N TYR A 233 -5.58 0.83 12.06
CA TYR A 233 -4.66 0.67 13.19
C TYR A 233 -4.68 1.92 14.08
N LYS A 234 -4.92 1.76 15.40
CA LYS A 234 -5.06 2.87 16.36
C LYS A 234 -6.03 3.93 15.82
N ASN A 235 -5.58 5.18 15.58
CA ASN A 235 -6.36 6.26 15.00
C ASN A 235 -6.08 6.50 13.51
N LYS A 236 -5.49 5.52 12.81
CA LYS A 236 -5.21 5.56 11.38
C LYS A 236 -6.43 5.08 10.62
N VAL A 237 -7.02 5.96 9.83
CA VAL A 237 -8.22 5.67 9.04
C VAL A 237 -7.86 5.66 7.56
N LEU A 238 -8.32 4.64 6.87
CA LEU A 238 -8.34 4.60 5.41
C LEU A 238 -9.78 4.80 4.96
N SER A 239 -10.04 5.75 4.10
CA SER A 239 -11.35 6.01 3.53
C SER A 239 -11.33 5.67 2.05
N LEU A 240 -12.25 4.83 1.61
CA LEU A 240 -12.50 4.49 0.22
C LEU A 240 -13.57 5.44 -0.30
N ILE A 241 -13.30 6.09 -1.42
CA ILE A 241 -14.19 7.08 -2.03
C ILE A 241 -14.56 6.66 -3.44
N TYR A 242 -15.81 6.77 -3.79
CA TYR A 242 -16.23 6.82 -5.18
C TYR A 242 -17.22 7.95 -5.44
N ILE A 243 -17.09 8.49 -6.63
CA ILE A 243 -17.97 9.53 -7.12
C ILE A 243 -19.30 8.89 -7.50
N LYS A 244 -20.40 9.45 -6.96
CA LYS A 244 -21.72 9.27 -7.52
C LYS A 244 -22.01 10.49 -8.39
N GLU A 245 -22.29 10.26 -9.66
CA GLU A 245 -22.96 11.29 -10.45
C GLU A 245 -24.38 11.44 -9.91
N ASP A 246 -24.79 12.67 -9.63
CA ASP A 246 -26.19 12.94 -9.28
C ASP A 246 -27.07 12.47 -10.44
N LEU A 247 -28.00 11.55 -10.13
CA LEU A 247 -29.07 11.13 -11.03
C LEU A 247 -30.05 12.26 -11.27
#